data_40a005268cb55d2dc8b7a316f1f066f5
#
_entry.id   40a005268cb55d2dc8b7a316f1f066f5
#
_cell.length_a   1.000
_cell.length_b   1.000
_cell.length_c   1.000
_cell.angle_alpha   90.00
_cell.angle_beta   90.00
_cell.angle_gamma   90.00
#
_symmetry.space_group_name_H-M   'P 1'
#
loop_
_entity.id
_entity.type
_entity.pdbx_description
1 polymer ?
#
loop_
_entity_poly.entity_id
_entity_poly.type
_entity_poly.pdbx_seq_one_letter_code
_entity_poly.pdbx_strand_id
1 'polypeptide(L)'
;MDIVTAAGGTDPEPVPVEASFDEFVTSGGADLRRALTARYGVEVGVEVTADVFAYAWEQWARVSAMANPIGYLFRVGQSAARRYRRQPVVLPIAHAPGEPDFDPRLPHLLERLSDRQRVAVVMVCIYDWTYPKTAQVLGVSESTVRTHVRRGLQTLRHGLGDAE
;
A
#
# COMPACT_ATOMS: atom_id res chain seq x y z
N MET A 1 47.98 10.53 37.05
CA MET A 1 47.11 9.67 37.87
C MET A 1 45.70 9.94 37.41
N ASP A 2 45.30 9.22 36.41
CA ASP A 2 44.19 9.60 35.54
C ASP A 2 43.08 8.62 35.71
N ILE A 3 41.94 9.13 36.13
CA ILE A 3 40.72 8.36 36.27
C ILE A 3 39.96 8.50 34.97
N VAL A 4 39.99 7.47 34.14
CA VAL A 4 39.15 7.37 32.99
C VAL A 4 37.72 7.05 33.45
N THR A 5 36.89 8.05 33.39
CA THR A 5 35.44 7.88 33.56
C THR A 5 34.88 7.16 32.35
N ALA A 6 34.46 5.92 32.55
CA ALA A 6 33.70 5.15 31.55
C ALA A 6 32.39 5.86 31.28
N ALA A 7 32.22 6.31 30.05
CA ALA A 7 30.92 6.74 29.54
C ALA A 7 30.00 5.53 29.51
N GLY A 8 29.00 5.51 30.38
CA GLY A 8 27.90 4.57 30.33
C GLY A 8 27.09 4.79 29.07
N GLY A 9 27.34 3.96 28.08
CA GLY A 9 26.41 3.82 26.95
C GLY A 9 25.13 3.25 27.50
N THR A 10 24.12 4.08 27.60
CA THR A 10 22.75 3.62 27.82
C THR A 10 22.33 2.91 26.55
N ASP A 11 22.35 1.59 26.54
CA ASP A 11 21.69 0.83 25.50
C ASP A 11 20.23 1.28 25.46
N PRO A 12 19.68 1.59 24.28
CA PRO A 12 18.28 1.99 24.18
C PRO A 12 17.41 0.87 24.75
N GLU A 13 16.57 1.22 25.71
CA GLU A 13 15.64 0.30 26.32
C GLU A 13 14.80 -0.36 25.24
N PRO A 14 14.63 -1.69 25.23
CA PRO A 14 13.87 -2.36 24.19
C PRO A 14 12.42 -1.84 24.19
N VAL A 15 11.99 -1.25 23.08
CA VAL A 15 10.60 -0.79 22.91
C VAL A 15 9.68 -1.98 23.05
N PRO A 16 8.63 -1.91 23.89
CA PRO A 16 7.64 -2.98 24.00
C PRO A 16 7.09 -3.40 22.64
N VAL A 17 6.87 -4.69 22.43
CA VAL A 17 6.40 -5.25 21.14
C VAL A 17 5.07 -4.61 20.74
N GLU A 18 4.19 -4.35 21.69
CA GLU A 18 2.89 -3.70 21.49
C GLU A 18 3.06 -2.25 20.98
N ALA A 19 3.95 -1.47 21.60
CA ALA A 19 4.21 -0.09 21.20
C ALA A 19 4.79 -0.02 19.77
N SER A 20 5.65 -0.95 19.41
CA SER A 20 6.20 -1.07 18.06
C SER A 20 5.14 -1.45 17.02
N PHE A 21 4.18 -2.31 17.38
CA PHE A 21 3.06 -2.66 16.50
C PHE A 21 2.09 -1.49 16.31
N ASP A 22 1.73 -0.78 17.37
CA ASP A 22 0.86 0.39 17.32
C ASP A 22 1.46 1.50 16.45
N GLU A 23 2.77 1.72 16.58
CA GLU A 23 3.50 2.65 15.74
C GLU A 23 3.45 2.22 14.26
N PHE A 24 3.63 0.95 13.97
CA PHE A 24 3.49 0.43 12.61
C PHE A 24 2.09 0.63 12.05
N VAL A 25 1.04 0.31 12.82
CA VAL A 25 -0.36 0.50 12.38
C VAL A 25 -0.64 1.97 12.08
N THR A 26 -0.12 2.88 12.90
CA THR A 26 -0.32 4.32 12.74
C THR A 26 0.44 4.89 11.55
N SER A 27 1.69 4.46 11.33
CA SER A 27 2.57 5.01 10.28
C SER A 27 2.43 4.29 8.94
N GLY A 28 2.52 2.96 8.95
CA GLY A 28 2.53 2.13 7.74
C GLY A 28 1.18 1.48 7.40
N GLY A 29 0.32 1.30 8.42
CA GLY A 29 -0.95 0.59 8.27
C GLY A 29 -1.93 1.30 7.34
N ALA A 30 -1.97 2.64 7.37
CA ALA A 30 -2.80 3.42 6.47
C ALA A 30 -2.35 3.24 5.00
N ASP A 31 -1.06 3.19 4.76
CA ASP A 31 -0.49 2.99 3.43
C ASP A 31 -0.79 1.58 2.91
N LEU A 32 -0.65 0.57 3.77
CA LEU A 32 -1.01 -0.81 3.45
C LEU A 32 -2.50 -0.94 3.08
N ARG A 33 -3.38 -0.33 3.87
CA ARG A 33 -4.82 -0.30 3.59
C ARG A 33 -5.14 0.37 2.26
N ARG A 34 -4.52 1.53 1.97
CA ARG A 34 -4.71 2.22 0.67
C ARG A 34 -4.30 1.33 -0.50
N ALA A 35 -3.16 0.66 -0.40
CA ALA A 35 -2.68 -0.22 -1.45
C ALA A 35 -3.60 -1.45 -1.65
N LEU A 36 -4.07 -2.08 -0.58
CA LEU A 36 -4.99 -3.21 -0.65
C LEU A 36 -6.36 -2.79 -1.21
N THR A 37 -6.88 -1.63 -0.77
CA THR A 37 -8.14 -1.07 -1.27
C THR A 37 -8.05 -0.70 -2.75
N ALA A 38 -6.95 -0.08 -3.18
CA ALA A 38 -6.73 0.24 -4.59
C ALA A 38 -6.64 -1.01 -5.48
N ARG A 39 -6.14 -2.11 -4.92
CA ARG A 39 -6.01 -3.37 -5.65
C ARG A 39 -7.31 -4.17 -5.74
N TYR A 40 -8.06 -4.24 -4.64
CA TYR A 40 -9.18 -5.16 -4.48
C TYR A 40 -10.54 -4.48 -4.32
N GLY A 41 -10.57 -3.15 -4.29
CA GLY A 41 -11.77 -2.36 -3.97
C GLY A 41 -11.94 -2.14 -2.48
N VAL A 42 -12.89 -1.25 -2.11
CA VAL A 42 -13.09 -0.82 -0.72
C VAL A 42 -13.47 -1.99 0.18
N GLU A 43 -14.47 -2.75 -0.22
CA GLU A 43 -15.04 -3.82 0.60
C GLU A 43 -13.99 -4.91 0.89
N VAL A 44 -13.46 -5.53 -0.16
CA VAL A 44 -12.44 -6.59 -0.02
C VAL A 44 -11.14 -6.04 0.59
N GLY A 45 -10.74 -4.83 0.22
CA GLY A 45 -9.52 -4.21 0.73
C GLY A 45 -9.56 -3.97 2.23
N VAL A 46 -10.69 -3.59 2.79
CA VAL A 46 -10.89 -3.41 4.24
C VAL A 46 -10.81 -4.75 4.97
N GLU A 47 -11.53 -5.77 4.49
CA GLU A 47 -11.53 -7.11 5.07
C GLU A 47 -10.13 -7.74 5.06
N VAL A 48 -9.45 -7.66 3.92
CA VAL A 48 -8.07 -8.16 3.78
C VAL A 48 -7.12 -7.42 4.70
N THR A 49 -7.31 -6.11 4.90
CA THR A 49 -6.46 -5.33 5.81
C THR A 49 -6.64 -5.79 7.25
N ALA A 50 -7.87 -6.07 7.68
CA ALA A 50 -8.13 -6.60 9.01
C ALA A 50 -7.47 -7.97 9.23
N ASP A 51 -7.60 -8.88 8.25
CA ASP A 51 -6.92 -10.19 8.27
C ASP A 51 -5.39 -10.05 8.37
N VAL A 52 -4.82 -9.11 7.62
CA VAL A 52 -3.37 -8.86 7.62
C VAL A 52 -2.90 -8.29 8.95
N PHE A 53 -3.67 -7.39 9.57
CA PHE A 53 -3.31 -6.85 10.87
C PHE A 53 -3.40 -7.88 11.98
N ALA A 54 -4.42 -8.75 11.96
CA ALA A 54 -4.50 -9.87 12.90
C ALA A 54 -3.28 -10.81 12.76
N TYR A 55 -2.95 -11.18 11.54
CA TYR A 55 -1.75 -11.96 11.26
C TYR A 55 -0.47 -11.25 11.70
N ALA A 56 -0.34 -9.95 11.41
CA ALA A 56 0.83 -9.17 11.78
C ALA A 56 1.00 -9.10 13.31
N TRP A 57 -0.08 -8.93 14.05
CA TRP A 57 -0.07 -8.95 15.51
C TRP A 57 0.46 -10.27 16.06
N GLU A 58 -0.07 -11.39 15.59
CA GLU A 58 0.35 -12.72 16.02
C GLU A 58 1.82 -13.03 15.68
N GLN A 59 2.34 -12.46 14.62
CA GLN A 59 3.69 -12.73 14.10
C GLN A 59 4.63 -11.52 14.24
N TRP A 60 4.30 -10.52 15.07
CA TRP A 60 4.95 -9.22 15.05
C TRP A 60 6.46 -9.29 15.33
N ALA A 61 6.89 -10.11 16.26
CA ALA A 61 8.31 -10.29 16.56
C ALA A 61 9.13 -10.71 15.32
N ARG A 62 8.54 -11.53 14.45
CA ARG A 62 9.15 -11.96 13.19
C ARG A 62 9.02 -10.91 12.10
N VAL A 63 7.84 -10.31 11.98
CA VAL A 63 7.53 -9.34 10.92
C VAL A 63 8.32 -8.05 11.11
N SER A 64 8.41 -7.53 12.32
CA SER A 64 9.14 -6.30 12.64
C SER A 64 10.65 -6.39 12.35
N ALA A 65 11.22 -7.59 12.44
CA ALA A 65 12.62 -7.84 12.14
C ALA A 65 12.95 -7.91 10.63
N MET A 66 11.95 -7.86 9.75
CA MET A 66 12.17 -7.92 8.30
C MET A 66 12.66 -6.57 7.76
N ALA A 67 13.47 -6.59 6.71
CA ALA A 67 13.94 -5.38 6.04
C ALA A 67 12.80 -4.54 5.43
N ASN A 68 11.69 -5.17 5.03
CA ASN A 68 10.51 -4.50 4.50
C ASN A 68 9.23 -5.16 5.02
N PRO A 69 8.81 -4.87 6.26
CA PRO A 69 7.61 -5.43 6.86
C PRO A 69 6.34 -5.13 6.05
N ILE A 70 6.17 -3.89 5.58
CA ILE A 70 4.97 -3.47 4.85
C ILE A 70 4.84 -4.21 3.51
N GLY A 71 5.92 -4.36 2.75
CA GLY A 71 5.92 -5.11 1.50
C GLY A 71 5.66 -6.60 1.72
N TYR A 72 6.13 -7.17 2.82
CA TYR A 72 5.80 -8.54 3.22
C TYR A 72 4.31 -8.68 3.54
N LEU A 73 3.76 -7.77 4.35
CA LEU A 73 2.35 -7.78 4.74
C LEU A 73 1.41 -7.52 3.54
N PHE A 74 1.83 -6.71 2.58
CA PHE A 74 1.08 -6.57 1.33
C PHE A 74 0.99 -7.90 0.57
N ARG A 75 2.05 -8.71 0.54
CA ARG A 75 2.02 -10.06 -0.06
C ARG A 75 1.16 -11.03 0.73
N VAL A 76 1.16 -10.96 2.05
CA VAL A 76 0.23 -11.72 2.91
C VAL A 76 -1.21 -11.36 2.54
N GLY A 77 -1.51 -10.08 2.38
CA GLY A 77 -2.81 -9.60 1.92
C GLY A 77 -3.21 -10.12 0.55
N GLN A 78 -2.27 -10.24 -0.41
CA GLN A 78 -2.56 -10.86 -1.71
C GLN A 78 -2.98 -12.33 -1.58
N SER A 79 -2.41 -13.05 -0.63
CA SER A 79 -2.79 -14.44 -0.35
C SER A 79 -4.14 -14.53 0.35
N ALA A 80 -4.40 -13.64 1.31
CA ALA A 80 -5.67 -13.56 2.02
C ALA A 80 -6.83 -13.20 1.07
N ALA A 81 -6.61 -12.27 0.14
CA ALA A 81 -7.60 -11.82 -0.83
C ALA A 81 -8.17 -12.94 -1.73
N ARG A 82 -7.43 -14.05 -1.89
CA ARG A 82 -7.93 -15.20 -2.67
C ARG A 82 -9.17 -15.87 -2.08
N ARG A 83 -9.44 -15.66 -0.79
CA ARG A 83 -10.62 -16.19 -0.08
C ARG A 83 -11.88 -15.39 -0.39
N TYR A 84 -11.72 -14.15 -0.82
CA TYR A 84 -12.82 -13.26 -1.15
C TYR A 84 -13.22 -13.44 -2.61
N ARG A 85 -14.52 -13.48 -2.88
CA ARG A 85 -15.01 -13.52 -4.26
C ARG A 85 -14.59 -12.24 -4.97
N ARG A 86 -14.23 -12.33 -6.25
CA ARG A 86 -14.01 -11.15 -7.09
C ARG A 86 -15.32 -10.35 -7.16
N GLN A 87 -15.32 -9.23 -6.46
CA GLN A 87 -16.37 -8.22 -6.55
C GLN A 87 -15.89 -7.10 -7.48
N PRO A 88 -16.83 -6.34 -8.10
CA PRO A 88 -16.47 -5.13 -8.82
C PRO A 88 -15.61 -4.23 -7.94
N VAL A 89 -14.51 -3.71 -8.49
CA VAL A 89 -13.57 -2.86 -7.74
C VAL A 89 -14.18 -1.47 -7.64
N VAL A 90 -14.80 -1.16 -6.51
CA VAL A 90 -15.22 0.21 -6.20
C VAL A 90 -14.05 0.92 -5.53
N LEU A 91 -13.47 1.90 -6.22
CA LEU A 91 -12.39 2.71 -5.68
C LEU A 91 -12.96 3.90 -4.88
N PRO A 92 -12.34 4.27 -3.75
CA PRO A 92 -12.75 5.43 -2.98
C PRO A 92 -12.20 6.71 -3.63
N ILE A 93 -12.64 7.01 -4.84
CA ILE A 93 -12.34 8.29 -5.50
C ILE A 93 -13.38 9.27 -4.97
N ALA A 94 -13.08 9.85 -3.79
CA ALA A 94 -13.89 10.91 -3.23
C ALA A 94 -13.57 12.21 -3.98
N HIS A 95 -14.58 12.83 -4.58
CA HIS A 95 -14.48 14.20 -5.05
C HIS A 95 -14.58 15.15 -3.85
N ALA A 96 -13.52 15.92 -3.59
CA ALA A 96 -13.63 17.06 -2.70
C ALA A 96 -14.36 18.20 -3.46
N PRO A 97 -15.23 18.97 -2.79
CA PRO A 97 -15.86 20.12 -3.41
C PRO A 97 -14.79 21.11 -3.91
N GLY A 98 -14.73 21.37 -5.21
CA GLY A 98 -13.76 22.28 -5.84
C GLY A 98 -12.56 21.63 -6.51
N GLU A 99 -12.43 20.30 -6.50
CA GLU A 99 -11.44 19.59 -7.33
C GLU A 99 -11.91 19.52 -8.79
N PRO A 100 -10.95 19.48 -9.75
CA PRO A 100 -11.29 19.33 -11.16
C PRO A 100 -12.14 18.09 -11.39
N ASP A 101 -13.21 18.24 -12.18
CA ASP A 101 -14.10 17.15 -12.56
C ASP A 101 -13.30 16.01 -13.18
N PHE A 102 -13.24 14.88 -12.50
CA PHE A 102 -12.71 13.67 -13.10
C PHE A 102 -13.70 13.18 -14.18
N ASP A 103 -13.15 12.73 -15.30
CA ASP A 103 -13.96 12.09 -16.33
C ASP A 103 -14.81 10.96 -15.70
N PRO A 104 -16.14 10.98 -15.80
CA PRO A 104 -17.02 9.99 -15.19
C PRO A 104 -16.73 8.55 -15.66
N ARG A 105 -16.00 8.37 -16.76
CA ARG A 105 -15.56 7.07 -17.26
C ARG A 105 -14.34 6.51 -16.49
N LEU A 106 -13.60 7.37 -15.77
CA LEU A 106 -12.36 6.98 -15.13
C LEU A 106 -12.49 5.77 -14.18
N PRO A 107 -13.53 5.66 -13.33
CA PRO A 107 -13.70 4.47 -12.49
C PRO A 107 -13.79 3.18 -13.30
N HIS A 108 -14.61 3.15 -14.36
CA HIS A 108 -14.72 1.99 -15.25
C HIS A 108 -13.42 1.67 -15.99
N LEU A 109 -12.67 2.68 -16.40
CA LEU A 109 -11.40 2.47 -17.07
C LEU A 109 -10.34 1.91 -16.10
N LEU A 110 -10.36 2.36 -14.85
CA LEU A 110 -9.50 1.79 -13.79
C LEU A 110 -9.83 0.32 -13.50
N GLU A 111 -11.09 -0.08 -13.55
CA GLU A 111 -11.50 -1.49 -13.42
C GLU A 111 -10.94 -2.38 -14.55
N ARG A 112 -10.75 -1.82 -15.75
CA ARG A 112 -10.19 -2.54 -16.90
C ARG A 112 -8.67 -2.78 -16.79
N LEU A 113 -7.98 -2.06 -15.90
CA LEU A 113 -6.57 -2.30 -15.64
C LEU A 113 -6.37 -3.64 -14.92
N SER A 114 -5.23 -4.29 -15.17
CA SER A 114 -4.84 -5.40 -14.30
C SER A 114 -4.64 -4.89 -12.86
N ASP A 115 -4.83 -5.76 -11.88
CA ASP A 115 -4.66 -5.42 -10.46
C ASP A 115 -3.33 -4.71 -10.16
N ARG A 116 -2.24 -5.15 -10.84
CA ARG A 116 -0.90 -4.56 -10.68
C ARG A 116 -0.79 -3.17 -11.29
N GLN A 117 -1.40 -2.96 -12.47
CA GLN A 117 -1.43 -1.65 -13.12
C GLN A 117 -2.30 -0.69 -12.32
N ARG A 118 -3.49 -1.13 -11.91
CA ARG A 118 -4.43 -0.31 -11.16
C ARG A 118 -3.83 0.19 -9.85
N VAL A 119 -3.27 -0.69 -9.01
CA VAL A 119 -2.66 -0.26 -7.75
C VAL A 119 -1.51 0.70 -7.97
N ALA A 120 -0.65 0.47 -8.97
CA ALA A 120 0.48 1.36 -9.25
C ALA A 120 0.01 2.74 -9.74
N VAL A 121 -0.97 2.80 -10.65
CA VAL A 121 -1.55 4.06 -11.14
C VAL A 121 -2.24 4.82 -10.03
N VAL A 122 -3.07 4.15 -9.23
CA VAL A 122 -3.80 4.79 -8.12
C VAL A 122 -2.82 5.36 -7.08
N MET A 123 -1.79 4.59 -6.69
CA MET A 123 -0.81 5.08 -5.71
C MET A 123 -0.03 6.29 -6.23
N VAL A 124 0.49 6.22 -7.46
CA VAL A 124 1.35 7.27 -8.00
C VAL A 124 0.55 8.48 -8.48
N CYS A 125 -0.56 8.27 -9.21
CA CYS A 125 -1.26 9.35 -9.90
C CYS A 125 -2.42 9.96 -9.09
N ILE A 126 -3.03 9.20 -8.18
CA ILE A 126 -4.17 9.68 -7.37
C ILE A 126 -3.73 10.05 -5.95
N TYR A 127 -2.90 9.20 -5.32
CA TYR A 127 -2.38 9.49 -3.97
C TYR A 127 -1.04 10.24 -3.96
N ASP A 128 -0.51 10.59 -5.12
CA ASP A 128 0.74 11.35 -5.29
C ASP A 128 1.94 10.70 -4.55
N TRP A 129 2.01 9.38 -4.55
CA TRP A 129 3.12 8.68 -3.96
C TRP A 129 4.34 8.66 -4.90
N THR A 130 5.52 8.77 -4.30
CA THR A 130 6.76 8.58 -5.05
C THR A 130 6.91 7.13 -5.51
N TYR A 131 7.67 6.91 -6.59
CA TYR A 131 8.00 5.56 -7.06
C TYR A 131 8.70 4.72 -5.99
N PRO A 132 9.70 5.24 -5.23
CA PRO A 132 10.32 4.50 -4.13
C PRO A 132 9.32 4.06 -3.06
N LYS A 133 8.45 4.98 -2.60
CA LYS A 133 7.42 4.66 -1.60
C LYS A 133 6.47 3.58 -2.12
N THR A 134 6.00 3.70 -3.35
CA THR A 134 5.11 2.73 -3.97
C THR A 134 5.80 1.36 -4.09
N ALA A 135 7.05 1.33 -4.53
CA ALA A 135 7.85 0.11 -4.65
C ALA A 135 8.02 -0.58 -3.29
N GLN A 136 8.32 0.17 -2.25
CA GLN A 136 8.45 -0.34 -0.89
C GLN A 136 7.16 -1.00 -0.40
N VAL A 137 6.02 -0.32 -0.52
CA VAL A 137 4.71 -0.84 -0.06
C VAL A 137 4.27 -2.05 -0.86
N LEU A 138 4.45 -2.03 -2.18
CA LEU A 138 4.07 -3.15 -3.04
C LEU A 138 5.08 -4.32 -2.98
N GLY A 139 6.24 -4.13 -2.36
CA GLY A 139 7.29 -5.15 -2.27
C GLY A 139 7.89 -5.53 -3.63
N VAL A 140 8.05 -4.55 -4.52
CA VAL A 140 8.61 -4.70 -5.88
C VAL A 140 9.70 -3.64 -6.13
N SER A 141 10.40 -3.72 -7.28
CA SER A 141 11.38 -2.71 -7.68
C SER A 141 10.69 -1.45 -8.23
N GLU A 142 11.36 -0.29 -8.16
CA GLU A 142 10.87 0.96 -8.77
C GLU A 142 10.67 0.81 -10.29
N SER A 143 11.54 0.09 -10.97
CA SER A 143 11.42 -0.17 -12.41
C SER A 143 10.15 -0.95 -12.74
N THR A 144 9.74 -1.86 -11.86
CA THR A 144 8.47 -2.59 -11.95
C THR A 144 7.28 -1.64 -11.79
N VAL A 145 7.32 -0.74 -10.81
CA VAL A 145 6.27 0.28 -10.62
C VAL A 145 6.17 1.18 -11.85
N ARG A 146 7.30 1.71 -12.36
CA ARG A 146 7.34 2.55 -13.58
C ARG A 146 6.69 1.83 -14.77
N THR A 147 7.00 0.55 -14.94
CA THR A 147 6.43 -0.27 -16.02
C THR A 147 4.91 -0.41 -15.87
N HIS A 148 4.41 -0.67 -14.65
CA HIS A 148 2.98 -0.79 -14.41
C HIS A 148 2.24 0.54 -14.59
N VAL A 149 2.79 1.65 -14.10
CA VAL A 149 2.22 2.98 -14.30
C VAL A 149 2.15 3.31 -15.78
N ARG A 150 3.26 3.17 -16.52
CA ARG A 150 3.30 3.46 -17.96
C ARG A 150 2.25 2.65 -18.74
N ARG A 151 2.17 1.33 -18.50
CA ARG A 151 1.20 0.47 -19.19
C ARG A 151 -0.24 0.79 -18.80
N GLY A 152 -0.46 1.07 -17.51
CA GLY A 152 -1.79 1.48 -17.03
C GLY A 152 -2.25 2.80 -17.65
N LEU A 153 -1.40 3.82 -17.67
CA LEU A 153 -1.70 5.11 -18.30
C LEU A 153 -1.94 4.97 -19.81
N GLN A 154 -1.21 4.08 -20.48
CA GLN A 154 -1.44 3.81 -21.90
C GLN A 154 -2.83 3.21 -22.14
N THR A 155 -3.24 2.24 -21.33
CA THR A 155 -4.59 1.64 -21.39
C THR A 155 -5.68 2.68 -21.12
N LEU A 156 -5.48 3.56 -20.11
CA LEU A 156 -6.43 4.63 -19.79
C LEU A 156 -6.56 5.65 -20.94
N ARG A 157 -5.44 6.06 -21.55
CA ARG A 157 -5.46 6.99 -22.69
C ARG A 157 -6.23 6.43 -23.88
N HIS A 158 -6.03 5.15 -24.21
CA HIS A 158 -6.83 4.51 -25.25
C HIS A 158 -8.33 4.53 -24.90
N GLY A 159 -8.69 4.15 -23.70
CA GLY A 159 -10.10 4.15 -23.28
C GLY A 159 -10.74 5.54 -23.21
N LEU A 160 -9.96 6.59 -22.99
CA LEU A 160 -10.44 7.97 -23.01
C LEU A 160 -10.47 8.56 -24.42
N GLY A 161 -9.56 8.13 -25.32
CA GLY A 161 -9.45 8.61 -26.70
C GLY A 161 -10.42 7.94 -27.68
N ASP A 162 -10.93 6.73 -27.38
CA ASP A 162 -11.85 5.99 -28.27
C ASP A 162 -13.30 6.55 -28.24
N ALA A 163 -13.51 7.77 -27.74
CA ALA A 163 -14.84 8.39 -27.57
C ALA A 163 -15.05 9.65 -28.44
N GLU A 164 -14.29 9.82 -29.56
CA GLU A 164 -14.63 10.78 -30.63
C GLU A 164 -15.33 10.11 -31.80
#